data_c0d600dca66e103f12dddc7bee2e0fcb
#
_entry.id   c0d600dca66e103f12dddc7bee2e0fcb
#
_cell.length_a   1.000
_cell.length_b   1.000
_cell.length_c   1.000
_cell.angle_alpha   90.00
_cell.angle_beta   90.00
_cell.angle_gamma   90.00
#
_symmetry.space_group_name_H-M   'P 1'
#
loop_
_entity.id
_entity.type
_entity.pdbx_description
1 polymer ?
#
loop_
_entity_poly.entity_id
_entity_poly.type
_entity_poly.pdbx_seq_one_letter_code
_entity_poly.pdbx_strand_id
1 'polypeptide(L)'
;MKPHRLAIVIFTVFATVIVKGQLFKPLGIGIETPDLAGDFCPQMHVEDDILFVCTKQGLYSKDLSNNESEWQLVGFEGIPLQNYARSGDDILALRYNYEYSSNGNFMLLSHDNGRSYEDITPEIFKDNRINFFLNLAQHPTAPNTLLVSSYPEGGIYLTSDFGQTWRKLSSFTPDYIGFHPMNPEIIYECDGAMTDWETDLHISYDGGQIWQKKWSCLPNNAGLYRIAFHPTDPNKWIAGGNKYVHTTNDNGLSWDSQRLDNFEIDWRYEAYNIDWRYAAYDNEDPDNVYMAGGSRGAYMKLMCSTDGGKTWNRPFQEPIKITPREFVFDMKQYRDKLLIYSQSDVYEISKSELIEQTTSIQNITNTKENATIYDLGGRKMVNGKLPNGLYIMNSKKVAIK
;
A
#
# COMPACT_ATOMS: atom_id res chain seq x y z
N MET A 1 47.61 -57.81 -7.52
CA MET A 1 47.35 -56.36 -7.45
C MET A 1 45.91 -56.15 -7.81
N LYS A 2 45.07 -55.77 -6.83
CA LYS A 2 43.65 -55.44 -7.06
C LYS A 2 43.50 -53.91 -7.20
N PRO A 3 42.78 -53.36 -8.19
CA PRO A 3 42.58 -51.92 -8.30
C PRO A 3 41.53 -51.47 -7.31
N HIS A 4 41.89 -50.47 -6.48
CA HIS A 4 40.95 -49.77 -5.64
C HIS A 4 40.07 -48.85 -6.52
N ARG A 5 38.76 -49.10 -6.52
CA ARG A 5 37.77 -48.19 -7.11
C ARG A 5 37.56 -47.04 -6.14
N LEU A 6 37.95 -45.84 -6.54
CA LEU A 6 37.65 -44.59 -5.87
C LEU A 6 36.19 -44.24 -6.18
N ALA A 7 35.34 -44.36 -5.19
CA ALA A 7 33.93 -43.87 -5.32
C ALA A 7 33.94 -42.35 -5.11
N ILE A 8 33.72 -41.61 -6.20
CA ILE A 8 33.45 -40.16 -6.15
C ILE A 8 31.99 -39.98 -5.75
N VAL A 9 31.77 -39.61 -4.49
CA VAL A 9 30.42 -39.19 -4.04
C VAL A 9 30.26 -37.74 -4.47
N ILE A 10 29.48 -37.52 -5.53
CA ILE A 10 29.07 -36.18 -5.94
C ILE A 10 27.91 -35.76 -5.01
N PHE A 11 28.23 -34.94 -4.01
CA PHE A 11 27.20 -34.21 -3.29
C PHE A 11 26.66 -33.10 -4.20
N THR A 12 25.53 -33.35 -4.83
CA THR A 12 24.73 -32.30 -5.48
C THR A 12 24.10 -31.47 -4.38
N VAL A 13 24.76 -30.39 -4.00
CA VAL A 13 24.11 -29.34 -3.18
C VAL A 13 23.16 -28.66 -4.11
N PHE A 14 21.87 -28.99 -3.99
CA PHE A 14 20.81 -28.14 -4.51
C PHE A 14 20.83 -26.85 -3.69
N ALA A 15 21.59 -25.86 -4.16
CA ALA A 15 21.34 -24.49 -3.78
C ALA A 15 19.96 -24.17 -4.40
N THR A 16 18.94 -24.14 -3.58
CA THR A 16 17.66 -23.50 -3.94
C THR A 16 17.99 -22.03 -4.23
N VAL A 17 18.25 -21.74 -5.49
CA VAL A 17 18.18 -20.37 -5.99
C VAL A 17 16.69 -20.05 -5.92
N ILE A 18 16.28 -19.37 -4.85
CA ILE A 18 14.96 -18.74 -4.81
C ILE A 18 14.99 -17.73 -5.96
N VAL A 19 14.32 -18.07 -7.05
CA VAL A 19 14.11 -17.16 -8.16
C VAL A 19 13.24 -16.03 -7.61
N LYS A 20 13.80 -14.83 -7.56
CA LYS A 20 13.15 -13.61 -7.00
C LYS A 20 11.73 -13.33 -7.50
N GLY A 21 11.28 -13.98 -8.57
CA GLY A 21 9.92 -13.91 -9.10
C GLY A 21 8.88 -14.79 -8.40
N GLN A 22 9.25 -15.67 -7.47
CA GLN A 22 8.30 -16.55 -6.78
C GLN A 22 7.66 -15.92 -5.54
N LEU A 23 8.23 -14.84 -5.00
CA LEU A 23 7.70 -14.16 -3.82
C LEU A 23 6.41 -13.37 -4.11
N PHE A 24 6.29 -12.85 -5.32
CA PHE A 24 5.09 -12.16 -5.80
C PHE A 24 4.28 -13.13 -6.64
N LYS A 25 3.23 -13.67 -6.06
CA LYS A 25 2.34 -14.58 -6.76
C LYS A 25 1.15 -13.79 -7.28
N PRO A 26 0.97 -13.65 -8.61
CA PRO A 26 -0.19 -12.98 -9.17
C PRO A 26 -1.45 -13.82 -8.90
N LEU A 27 -2.55 -13.15 -8.59
CA LEU A 27 -3.85 -13.78 -8.42
C LEU A 27 -4.61 -13.94 -9.74
N GLY A 28 -4.04 -13.41 -10.85
CA GLY A 28 -4.52 -13.63 -12.21
C GLY A 28 -5.87 -12.98 -12.50
N ILE A 29 -6.06 -11.72 -12.09
CA ILE A 29 -7.33 -11.01 -12.35
C ILE A 29 -7.61 -10.88 -13.86
N GLY A 30 -6.57 -10.84 -14.70
CA GLY A 30 -6.69 -10.89 -16.16
C GLY A 30 -7.42 -9.70 -16.78
N ILE A 31 -7.70 -8.67 -16.00
CA ILE A 31 -8.40 -7.47 -16.45
C ILE A 31 -7.36 -6.39 -16.68
N GLU A 32 -7.32 -5.86 -17.90
CA GLU A 32 -6.48 -4.70 -18.18
C GLU A 32 -6.86 -3.57 -17.25
N THR A 33 -5.91 -3.18 -16.40
CA THR A 33 -6.04 -1.98 -15.60
C THR A 33 -5.76 -0.75 -16.47
N PRO A 34 -6.25 0.43 -16.10
CA PRO A 34 -6.13 1.62 -16.94
C PRO A 34 -4.70 1.99 -17.26
N ASP A 35 -4.43 2.40 -18.51
CA ASP A 35 -3.33 3.31 -18.76
C ASP A 35 -3.50 4.53 -17.85
N LEU A 36 -2.51 4.76 -16.99
CA LEU A 36 -2.55 5.82 -16.01
C LEU A 36 -2.36 7.19 -16.68
N ALA A 37 -3.39 7.67 -17.31
CA ALA A 37 -3.53 9.09 -17.56
C ALA A 37 -4.45 9.63 -16.46
N GLY A 38 -3.88 10.00 -15.30
CA GLY A 38 -4.67 10.58 -14.23
C GLY A 38 -4.56 9.84 -12.89
N ASP A 39 -5.22 10.35 -11.93
CA ASP A 39 -5.15 10.03 -10.51
C ASP A 39 -6.07 8.87 -10.08
N PHE A 40 -6.37 7.98 -11.01
CA PHE A 40 -7.17 6.79 -10.74
C PHE A 40 -6.39 5.79 -9.90
N CYS A 41 -6.84 5.59 -8.67
CA CYS A 41 -6.34 4.57 -7.77
C CYS A 41 -7.49 3.67 -7.34
N PRO A 42 -7.84 2.64 -8.12
CA PRO A 42 -8.90 1.73 -7.74
C PRO A 42 -8.53 1.01 -6.47
N GLN A 43 -9.53 0.74 -5.63
CA GLN A 43 -9.33 0.15 -4.32
C GLN A 43 -9.78 -1.30 -4.28
N MET A 44 -9.26 -2.02 -3.31
CA MET A 44 -9.69 -3.36 -2.97
C MET A 44 -10.09 -3.45 -1.50
N HIS A 45 -10.96 -4.37 -1.19
CA HIS A 45 -11.41 -4.65 0.18
C HIS A 45 -11.37 -6.16 0.42
N VAL A 46 -11.03 -6.54 1.64
CA VAL A 46 -11.12 -7.92 2.10
C VAL A 46 -12.25 -7.99 3.12
N GLU A 47 -13.28 -8.76 2.81
CA GLU A 47 -14.43 -9.01 3.67
C GLU A 47 -14.46 -10.51 3.98
N ASP A 48 -14.19 -10.88 5.22
CA ASP A 48 -13.94 -12.26 5.64
C ASP A 48 -12.83 -12.92 4.79
N ASP A 49 -13.17 -13.93 4.00
CA ASP A 49 -12.24 -14.62 3.11
C ASP A 49 -12.37 -14.19 1.63
N ILE A 50 -13.17 -13.18 1.34
CA ILE A 50 -13.42 -12.71 -0.02
C ILE A 50 -12.68 -11.40 -0.27
N LEU A 51 -11.88 -11.39 -1.32
CA LEU A 51 -11.26 -10.18 -1.87
C LEU A 51 -12.19 -9.58 -2.93
N PHE A 52 -12.53 -8.32 -2.74
CA PHE A 52 -13.25 -7.51 -3.71
C PHE A 52 -12.31 -6.47 -4.32
N VAL A 53 -12.36 -6.30 -5.63
CA VAL A 53 -11.48 -5.39 -6.38
C VAL A 53 -12.28 -4.53 -7.33
N CYS A 54 -12.14 -3.21 -7.19
CA CYS A 54 -12.65 -2.25 -8.16
C CYS A 54 -11.78 -2.28 -9.43
N THR A 55 -12.42 -2.39 -10.59
CA THR A 55 -11.72 -2.45 -11.87
C THR A 55 -12.34 -1.51 -12.90
N LYS A 56 -11.75 -1.42 -14.08
CA LYS A 56 -12.37 -0.74 -15.24
C LYS A 56 -13.67 -1.40 -15.72
N GLN A 57 -13.86 -2.66 -15.41
CA GLN A 57 -14.95 -3.46 -15.98
C GLN A 57 -16.01 -3.85 -14.94
N GLY A 58 -15.91 -3.29 -13.73
CA GLY A 58 -16.85 -3.56 -12.65
C GLY A 58 -16.18 -3.96 -11.35
N LEU A 59 -16.99 -4.48 -10.44
CA LEU A 59 -16.56 -5.03 -9.16
C LEU A 59 -16.37 -6.55 -9.30
N TYR A 60 -15.16 -7.01 -9.03
CA TYR A 60 -14.81 -8.42 -9.06
C TYR A 60 -14.49 -8.94 -7.68
N SER A 61 -14.72 -10.23 -7.47
CA SER A 61 -14.38 -10.91 -6.22
C SER A 61 -13.62 -12.21 -6.46
N LYS A 62 -12.86 -12.63 -5.43
CA LYS A 62 -12.14 -13.89 -5.37
C LYS A 62 -12.15 -14.43 -3.95
N ASP A 63 -12.47 -15.72 -3.79
CA ASP A 63 -12.32 -16.42 -2.51
C ASP A 63 -10.84 -16.73 -2.25
N LEU A 64 -10.27 -16.09 -1.24
CA LEU A 64 -8.86 -16.25 -0.84
C LEU A 64 -8.62 -17.51 -0.01
N SER A 65 -9.67 -18.13 0.53
CA SER A 65 -9.56 -19.39 1.27
C SER A 65 -9.38 -20.60 0.35
N ASN A 66 -9.77 -20.45 -0.92
CA ASN A 66 -9.69 -21.47 -1.95
C ASN A 66 -8.69 -21.03 -3.06
N ASN A 67 -7.53 -21.66 -3.10
CA ASN A 67 -6.49 -21.35 -4.10
C ASN A 67 -6.92 -21.64 -5.55
N GLU A 68 -7.95 -22.47 -5.76
CA GLU A 68 -8.49 -22.79 -7.09
C GLU A 68 -9.67 -21.90 -7.48
N SER A 69 -10.07 -20.97 -6.59
CA SER A 69 -11.13 -20.01 -6.89
C SER A 69 -10.76 -19.14 -8.08
N GLU A 70 -11.71 -18.96 -8.98
CA GLU A 70 -11.60 -18.02 -10.09
C GLU A 70 -12.18 -16.66 -9.71
N TRP A 71 -11.78 -15.63 -10.43
CA TRP A 71 -12.37 -14.31 -10.31
C TRP A 71 -13.82 -14.31 -10.82
N GLN A 72 -14.71 -13.71 -10.04
CA GLN A 72 -16.12 -13.58 -10.36
C GLN A 72 -16.51 -12.12 -10.50
N LEU A 73 -17.21 -11.76 -11.57
CA LEU A 73 -17.86 -10.46 -11.67
C LEU A 73 -19.02 -10.43 -10.67
N VAL A 74 -18.95 -9.50 -9.71
CA VAL A 74 -20.00 -9.27 -8.71
C VAL A 74 -21.11 -8.41 -9.31
N GLY A 75 -20.72 -7.29 -9.94
CA GLY A 75 -21.67 -6.37 -10.52
C GLY A 75 -21.01 -5.15 -11.17
N PHE A 76 -21.84 -4.18 -11.59
CA PHE A 76 -21.43 -2.98 -12.31
C PHE A 76 -20.67 -3.28 -13.61
N GLU A 77 -21.12 -4.29 -14.35
CA GLU A 77 -20.47 -4.75 -15.58
C GLU A 77 -20.19 -3.61 -16.56
N GLY A 78 -18.95 -3.48 -17.01
CA GLY A 78 -18.51 -2.44 -17.93
C GLY A 78 -18.37 -1.03 -17.33
N ILE A 79 -18.57 -0.88 -16.03
CA ILE A 79 -18.43 0.40 -15.32
C ILE A 79 -17.07 0.48 -14.63
N PRO A 80 -16.25 1.47 -14.96
CA PRO A 80 -14.99 1.69 -14.26
C PRO A 80 -15.27 2.18 -12.83
N LEU A 81 -14.84 1.42 -11.83
CA LEU A 81 -15.03 1.73 -10.42
C LEU A 81 -13.73 2.13 -9.76
N GLN A 82 -13.78 3.17 -8.93
CA GLN A 82 -12.66 3.63 -8.11
C GLN A 82 -12.70 3.04 -6.71
N ASN A 83 -13.86 3.08 -6.07
CA ASN A 83 -14.07 2.59 -4.71
C ASN A 83 -15.54 2.21 -4.51
N TYR A 84 -15.82 1.48 -3.45
CA TYR A 84 -17.19 1.17 -3.04
C TYR A 84 -17.30 1.10 -1.50
N ALA A 85 -18.52 1.24 -1.02
CA ALA A 85 -18.92 0.91 0.34
C ALA A 85 -20.07 -0.10 0.30
N ARG A 86 -20.19 -0.92 1.33
CA ARG A 86 -21.20 -1.98 1.40
C ARG A 86 -21.96 -1.98 2.72
N SER A 87 -23.27 -2.21 2.62
CA SER A 87 -24.15 -2.41 3.78
C SER A 87 -25.14 -3.53 3.47
N GLY A 88 -24.81 -4.76 3.83
CA GLY A 88 -25.57 -5.93 3.40
C GLY A 88 -25.49 -6.15 1.89
N ASP A 89 -26.64 -6.22 1.22
CA ASP A 89 -26.71 -6.33 -0.24
C ASP A 89 -26.60 -4.99 -0.98
N ASP A 90 -26.65 -3.88 -0.23
CA ASP A 90 -26.52 -2.54 -0.79
C ASP A 90 -25.06 -2.21 -1.04
N ILE A 91 -24.76 -1.70 -2.23
CA ILE A 91 -23.45 -1.23 -2.63
C ILE A 91 -23.56 0.19 -3.16
N LEU A 92 -22.85 1.13 -2.53
CA LEU A 92 -22.60 2.46 -3.08
C LEU A 92 -21.22 2.45 -3.72
N ALA A 93 -21.17 2.62 -5.04
CA ALA A 93 -19.94 2.61 -5.81
C ALA A 93 -19.59 3.99 -6.36
N LEU A 94 -18.33 4.38 -6.31
CA LEU A 94 -17.80 5.55 -7.00
C LEU A 94 -17.30 5.14 -8.37
N ARG A 95 -17.90 5.71 -9.41
CA ARG A 95 -17.48 5.54 -10.78
C ARG A 95 -16.29 6.44 -11.09
N TYR A 96 -15.29 5.90 -11.73
CA TYR A 96 -14.22 6.68 -12.32
C TYR A 96 -14.61 7.21 -13.70
N ASN A 97 -14.44 8.52 -13.91
CA ASN A 97 -14.71 9.15 -15.19
C ASN A 97 -13.40 9.52 -15.88
N TYR A 98 -13.06 8.80 -16.95
CA TYR A 98 -11.86 9.06 -17.78
C TYR A 98 -11.98 10.30 -18.66
N GLU A 99 -13.18 10.57 -19.09
CA GLU A 99 -13.44 11.73 -19.92
C GLU A 99 -13.88 12.85 -18.97
N TYR A 100 -13.13 13.89 -18.84
CA TYR A 100 -13.48 15.12 -18.18
C TYR A 100 -14.76 15.72 -18.79
N SER A 101 -15.73 14.87 -19.12
CA SER A 101 -16.99 15.25 -19.74
C SER A 101 -18.02 15.60 -18.69
N SER A 102 -18.70 16.66 -18.93
CA SER A 102 -19.58 17.43 -18.07
C SER A 102 -20.85 16.74 -17.55
N ASN A 103 -21.03 15.44 -17.74
CA ASN A 103 -22.23 14.70 -17.36
C ASN A 103 -21.89 13.49 -16.51
N GLY A 104 -21.18 13.72 -15.38
CA GLY A 104 -20.71 12.62 -14.56
C GLY A 104 -21.80 12.02 -13.68
N ASN A 105 -22.12 10.79 -13.91
CA ASN A 105 -22.79 9.91 -12.97
C ASN A 105 -21.70 9.30 -12.11
N PHE A 106 -21.47 9.83 -10.92
CA PHE A 106 -20.31 9.46 -10.11
C PHE A 106 -20.64 8.48 -8.98
N MET A 107 -21.87 8.58 -8.44
CA MET A 107 -22.33 7.72 -7.35
C MET A 107 -23.41 6.77 -7.85
N LEU A 108 -23.13 5.49 -7.79
CA LEU A 108 -24.05 4.44 -8.22
C LEU A 108 -24.48 3.64 -7.00
N LEU A 109 -25.79 3.52 -6.77
CA LEU A 109 -26.36 2.71 -5.70
C LEU A 109 -26.98 1.45 -6.28
N SER A 110 -26.63 0.33 -5.73
CA SER A 110 -27.24 -0.97 -5.99
C SER A 110 -27.86 -1.53 -4.72
N HIS A 111 -29.00 -2.21 -4.85
CA HIS A 111 -29.69 -2.94 -3.79
C HIS A 111 -29.66 -4.45 -3.97
N ASP A 112 -28.88 -4.93 -4.93
CA ASP A 112 -28.86 -6.35 -5.34
C ASP A 112 -27.41 -6.85 -5.63
N ASN A 113 -26.46 -6.36 -4.84
CA ASN A 113 -25.04 -6.69 -4.98
C ASN A 113 -24.45 -6.26 -6.34
N GLY A 114 -24.90 -5.14 -6.91
CA GLY A 114 -24.32 -4.57 -8.14
C GLY A 114 -24.90 -5.14 -9.44
N ARG A 115 -25.91 -6.02 -9.40
CA ARG A 115 -26.55 -6.54 -10.62
C ARG A 115 -27.36 -5.50 -11.36
N SER A 116 -28.04 -4.65 -10.59
CA SER A 116 -28.65 -3.42 -11.09
C SER A 116 -28.21 -2.24 -10.22
N TYR A 117 -28.25 -1.05 -10.78
CA TYR A 117 -27.84 0.16 -10.05
C TYR A 117 -28.56 1.38 -10.62
N GLU A 118 -28.68 2.39 -9.78
CA GLU A 118 -29.18 3.70 -10.16
C GLU A 118 -28.14 4.79 -9.85
N ASP A 119 -28.19 5.89 -10.59
CA ASP A 119 -27.37 7.06 -10.33
C ASP A 119 -28.00 7.92 -9.24
N ILE A 120 -27.36 7.96 -8.09
CA ILE A 120 -27.73 8.78 -6.95
C ILE A 120 -26.83 10.00 -6.75
N THR A 121 -26.08 10.39 -7.77
CA THR A 121 -25.19 11.54 -7.69
C THR A 121 -25.99 12.80 -7.32
N PRO A 122 -25.76 13.42 -6.16
CA PRO A 122 -26.47 14.61 -5.74
C PRO A 122 -26.28 15.79 -6.71
N GLU A 123 -27.31 16.63 -6.87
CA GLU A 123 -27.25 17.80 -7.76
C GLU A 123 -26.11 18.76 -7.42
N ILE A 124 -25.71 18.87 -6.14
CA ILE A 124 -24.56 19.67 -5.72
C ILE A 124 -23.25 19.26 -6.38
N PHE A 125 -23.16 18.03 -6.88
CA PHE A 125 -21.98 17.50 -7.59
C PHE A 125 -22.15 17.51 -9.11
N LYS A 126 -23.36 17.78 -9.63
CA LYS A 126 -23.64 17.77 -11.08
C LYS A 126 -23.37 19.10 -11.77
N ASP A 127 -23.41 20.20 -11.02
CA ASP A 127 -23.43 21.57 -11.61
C ASP A 127 -22.05 22.10 -12.00
N ASN A 128 -20.98 21.38 -11.74
CA ASN A 128 -19.63 21.85 -12.01
C ASN A 128 -18.89 21.02 -13.04
N ARG A 129 -18.21 21.70 -13.92
CA ARG A 129 -17.66 21.20 -15.19
C ARG A 129 -16.66 20.04 -15.03
N ILE A 130 -16.19 19.76 -13.83
CA ILE A 130 -15.24 18.68 -13.53
C ILE A 130 -15.32 18.34 -12.05
N ASN A 131 -16.44 17.80 -11.58
CA ASN A 131 -16.46 17.22 -10.24
C ASN A 131 -16.13 15.72 -10.35
N PHE A 132 -15.18 15.27 -9.59
CA PHE A 132 -14.92 13.86 -9.37
C PHE A 132 -14.68 13.59 -7.90
N PHE A 133 -15.00 12.38 -7.47
CA PHE A 133 -14.73 11.96 -6.11
C PHE A 133 -13.31 11.40 -6.05
N LEU A 134 -12.55 11.87 -5.07
CA LEU A 134 -11.19 11.42 -4.85
C LEU A 134 -11.16 10.19 -3.95
N ASN A 135 -11.99 10.17 -2.92
CA ASN A 135 -11.99 9.09 -1.94
C ASN A 135 -13.37 8.84 -1.33
N LEU A 136 -13.55 7.61 -0.85
CA LEU A 136 -14.71 7.15 -0.09
C LEU A 136 -14.18 6.40 1.13
N ALA A 137 -14.67 6.75 2.32
CA ALA A 137 -14.36 6.02 3.55
C ALA A 137 -15.66 5.62 4.26
N GLN A 138 -15.74 4.36 4.62
CA GLN A 138 -16.86 3.81 5.37
C GLN A 138 -16.57 3.82 6.87
N HIS A 139 -17.57 4.20 7.65
CA HIS A 139 -17.46 4.20 9.11
C HIS A 139 -17.30 2.76 9.64
N PRO A 140 -16.34 2.49 10.54
CA PRO A 140 -15.97 1.12 10.92
C PRO A 140 -17.07 0.32 11.64
N THR A 141 -18.05 0.98 12.25
CA THR A 141 -19.11 0.31 13.01
C THR A 141 -20.54 0.73 12.62
N ALA A 142 -20.67 1.71 11.73
CA ALA A 142 -21.96 2.19 11.22
C ALA A 142 -21.94 2.17 9.69
N PRO A 143 -22.24 1.02 9.06
CA PRO A 143 -22.01 0.83 7.62
C PRO A 143 -22.77 1.81 6.71
N ASN A 144 -23.85 2.42 7.18
CA ASN A 144 -24.58 3.44 6.44
C ASN A 144 -23.95 4.84 6.54
N THR A 145 -22.90 5.00 7.35
CA THR A 145 -22.21 6.29 7.50
C THR A 145 -20.94 6.28 6.65
N LEU A 146 -20.87 7.23 5.71
CA LEU A 146 -19.80 7.34 4.74
C LEU A 146 -19.25 8.75 4.68
N LEU A 147 -17.97 8.88 4.38
CA LEU A 147 -17.33 10.12 3.97
C LEU A 147 -16.97 10.05 2.49
N VAL A 148 -17.12 11.15 1.79
CA VAL A 148 -16.57 11.34 0.45
C VAL A 148 -15.83 12.66 0.36
N SER A 149 -14.75 12.68 -0.42
CA SER A 149 -14.09 13.93 -0.83
C SER A 149 -14.33 14.19 -2.31
N SER A 150 -14.50 15.44 -2.68
CA SER A 150 -14.73 15.87 -4.06
C SER A 150 -13.79 16.99 -4.47
N TYR A 151 -13.47 17.02 -5.78
CA TYR A 151 -12.57 17.98 -6.42
C TYR A 151 -13.20 18.47 -7.75
N PRO A 152 -12.99 19.69 -8.25
CA PRO A 152 -12.21 20.82 -7.67
C PRO A 152 -13.03 21.74 -6.75
N GLU A 153 -14.34 21.72 -6.82
CA GLU A 153 -15.19 22.61 -6.00
C GLU A 153 -15.19 22.25 -4.50
N GLY A 154 -14.37 21.30 -4.16
CA GLY A 154 -13.88 20.97 -2.83
C GLY A 154 -14.92 20.70 -1.77
N GLY A 155 -14.72 19.63 -1.08
CA GLY A 155 -15.43 19.39 0.16
C GLY A 155 -15.31 17.97 0.65
N ILE A 156 -15.40 17.86 1.95
CA ILE A 156 -15.66 16.60 2.63
C ILE A 156 -17.12 16.57 2.97
N TYR A 157 -17.78 15.50 2.58
CA TYR A 157 -19.20 15.30 2.82
C TYR A 157 -19.42 14.02 3.59
N LEU A 158 -20.40 14.05 4.49
CA LEU A 158 -20.82 12.91 5.30
C LEU A 158 -22.26 12.56 4.97
N THR A 159 -22.52 11.28 4.83
CA THR A 159 -23.88 10.69 4.88
C THR A 159 -24.01 9.79 6.10
N SER A 160 -25.20 9.63 6.63
CA SER A 160 -25.56 8.62 7.64
C SER A 160 -26.69 7.69 7.18
N ASP A 161 -27.13 7.84 5.93
CA ASP A 161 -28.22 7.11 5.31
C ASP A 161 -27.81 6.47 3.98
N PHE A 162 -26.54 6.05 3.90
CA PHE A 162 -25.96 5.35 2.76
C PHE A 162 -26.08 6.13 1.44
N GLY A 163 -25.84 7.45 1.49
CA GLY A 163 -25.75 8.30 0.31
C GLY A 163 -27.05 8.98 -0.12
N GLN A 164 -28.18 8.78 0.60
CA GLN A 164 -29.44 9.45 0.26
C GLN A 164 -29.40 10.95 0.57
N THR A 165 -28.76 11.33 1.68
CA THR A 165 -28.52 12.73 2.03
C THR A 165 -27.07 12.98 2.41
N TRP A 166 -26.57 14.17 2.09
CA TRP A 166 -25.18 14.55 2.33
C TRP A 166 -25.08 15.86 3.09
N ARG A 167 -24.23 15.90 4.10
CA ARG A 167 -23.88 17.10 4.86
C ARG A 167 -22.42 17.45 4.62
N LYS A 168 -22.16 18.69 4.19
CA LYS A 168 -20.80 19.18 4.03
C LYS A 168 -20.15 19.38 5.40
N LEU A 169 -18.95 18.82 5.59
CA LEU A 169 -18.14 18.98 6.80
C LEU A 169 -17.09 20.07 6.66
N SER A 170 -16.47 20.16 5.49
CA SER A 170 -15.41 21.13 5.23
C SER A 170 -15.36 21.50 3.76
N SER A 171 -14.55 22.50 3.43
CA SER A 171 -14.24 22.89 2.04
C SER A 171 -12.85 22.45 1.59
N PHE A 172 -12.19 21.56 2.35
CA PHE A 172 -10.93 20.96 1.94
C PHE A 172 -11.14 20.05 0.72
N THR A 173 -10.08 19.91 -0.07
CA THR A 173 -10.07 19.06 -1.29
C THR A 173 -9.05 17.94 -1.17
N PRO A 174 -9.14 17.07 -0.16
CA PRO A 174 -8.10 16.11 0.14
C PRO A 174 -8.09 14.94 -0.84
N ASP A 175 -6.89 14.43 -1.09
CA ASP A 175 -6.69 13.17 -1.81
C ASP A 175 -7.12 11.96 -0.97
N TYR A 176 -6.98 12.05 0.36
CA TYR A 176 -7.30 10.97 1.28
C TYR A 176 -8.10 11.45 2.48
N ILE A 177 -9.14 10.70 2.82
CA ILE A 177 -9.97 10.90 4.01
C ILE A 177 -10.19 9.56 4.71
N GLY A 178 -10.46 9.59 5.99
CA GLY A 178 -10.82 8.38 6.71
C GLY A 178 -11.29 8.62 8.13
N PHE A 179 -11.88 7.58 8.68
CA PHE A 179 -12.20 7.47 10.09
C PHE A 179 -11.08 6.74 10.82
N HIS A 180 -10.82 7.12 12.07
CA HIS A 180 -10.02 6.31 12.96
C HIS A 180 -10.78 5.02 13.33
N PRO A 181 -10.21 3.82 13.14
CA PRO A 181 -10.97 2.57 13.24
C PRO A 181 -11.49 2.26 14.66
N MET A 182 -10.79 2.71 15.71
CA MET A 182 -11.19 2.49 17.11
C MET A 182 -11.92 3.68 17.73
N ASN A 183 -11.83 4.87 17.16
CA ASN A 183 -12.54 6.06 17.59
C ASN A 183 -13.04 6.88 16.39
N PRO A 184 -14.16 6.51 15.79
CA PRO A 184 -14.64 7.15 14.56
C PRO A 184 -15.05 8.62 14.65
N GLU A 185 -15.14 9.18 15.86
CA GLU A 185 -15.24 10.64 16.05
C GLU A 185 -13.97 11.36 15.55
N ILE A 186 -12.87 10.62 15.43
CA ILE A 186 -11.65 11.14 14.81
C ILE A 186 -11.74 10.89 13.31
N ILE A 187 -11.77 12.00 12.57
CA ILE A 187 -11.73 12.01 11.12
C ILE A 187 -10.45 12.72 10.70
N TYR A 188 -9.74 12.14 9.75
CA TYR A 188 -8.56 12.78 9.16
C TYR A 188 -8.75 13.02 7.68
N GLU A 189 -8.07 14.04 7.21
CA GLU A 189 -7.89 14.30 5.79
C GLU A 189 -6.44 14.68 5.52
N CYS A 190 -5.92 14.24 4.39
CA CYS A 190 -4.61 14.68 3.94
C CYS A 190 -4.63 14.95 2.44
N ASP A 191 -4.01 16.06 2.09
CA ASP A 191 -3.75 16.45 0.72
C ASP A 191 -2.43 15.79 0.30
N GLY A 192 -2.52 14.81 -0.57
CA GLY A 192 -1.34 14.13 -1.11
C GLY A 192 -0.50 15.11 -1.95
N ALA A 193 0.79 14.88 -2.03
CA ALA A 193 1.77 15.75 -2.68
C ALA A 193 1.56 15.99 -4.19
N MET A 194 0.34 15.95 -4.69
CA MET A 194 0.04 16.03 -6.12
C MET A 194 -0.04 17.44 -6.67
N THR A 195 -0.31 18.43 -5.83
CA THR A 195 -0.58 19.81 -6.26
C THR A 195 0.33 20.76 -5.61
N ASP A 196 1.26 21.20 -5.53
CA ASP A 196 1.97 22.39 -5.02
C ASP A 196 2.53 22.31 -3.59
N TRP A 197 3.66 21.65 -3.44
CA TRP A 197 4.68 21.98 -2.45
C TRP A 197 4.30 21.94 -0.95
N GLU A 198 3.03 21.95 -0.61
CA GLU A 198 2.51 21.88 0.75
C GLU A 198 1.51 20.74 0.87
N THR A 199 1.77 19.75 1.72
CA THR A 199 0.81 18.72 2.09
C THR A 199 0.10 19.16 3.35
N ASP A 200 -1.19 19.36 3.29
CA ASP A 200 -2.01 19.68 4.46
C ASP A 200 -2.51 18.38 5.11
N LEU A 201 -2.41 18.32 6.42
CA LEU A 201 -3.05 17.33 7.26
C LEU A 201 -3.97 18.03 8.23
N HIS A 202 -5.26 17.72 8.18
CA HIS A 202 -6.22 18.19 9.17
C HIS A 202 -6.86 17.01 9.87
N ILE A 203 -7.05 17.14 11.18
CA ILE A 203 -7.71 16.15 12.02
C ILE A 203 -8.85 16.82 12.77
N SER A 204 -10.00 16.17 12.73
CA SER A 204 -11.14 16.48 13.60
C SER A 204 -11.24 15.41 14.68
N TYR A 205 -11.52 15.81 15.92
CA TYR A 205 -11.72 14.90 17.07
C TYR A 205 -13.19 14.88 17.55
N ASP A 206 -14.09 15.46 16.77
CA ASP A 206 -15.51 15.71 17.12
C ASP A 206 -16.47 15.44 15.94
N GLY A 207 -16.17 14.43 15.13
CA GLY A 207 -17.04 14.03 14.02
C GLY A 207 -17.09 15.05 12.86
N GLY A 208 -16.02 15.81 12.66
CA GLY A 208 -15.87 16.77 11.56
C GLY A 208 -16.47 18.14 11.86
N GLN A 209 -16.74 18.48 13.13
CA GLN A 209 -17.26 19.79 13.50
C GLN A 209 -16.14 20.85 13.57
N ILE A 210 -15.00 20.49 14.15
CA ILE A 210 -13.83 21.36 14.26
C ILE A 210 -12.62 20.64 13.68
N TRP A 211 -11.91 21.32 12.79
CA TRP A 211 -10.72 20.79 12.13
C TRP A 211 -9.47 21.50 12.63
N GLN A 212 -8.42 20.71 12.92
CA GLN A 212 -7.13 21.21 13.37
C GLN A 212 -6.07 20.89 12.35
N LYS A 213 -5.40 21.93 11.82
CA LYS A 213 -4.27 21.75 10.91
C LYS A 213 -3.06 21.22 11.69
N LYS A 214 -2.46 20.14 11.20
CA LYS A 214 -1.29 19.46 11.80
C LYS A 214 -0.02 19.60 10.96
N TRP A 215 -0.05 20.42 9.95
CA TRP A 215 1.03 20.60 8.98
C TRP A 215 2.37 21.04 9.57
N SER A 216 2.38 21.88 10.58
CA SER A 216 3.60 22.44 11.16
C SER A 216 4.57 21.40 11.76
N CYS A 217 4.15 20.15 11.84
CA CYS A 217 4.92 19.03 12.36
C CYS A 217 5.67 18.23 11.28
N LEU A 218 5.39 18.48 10.00
CA LEU A 218 5.97 17.70 8.90
C LEU A 218 7.07 18.48 8.16
N PRO A 219 8.13 17.81 7.68
CA PRO A 219 9.13 18.46 6.84
C PRO A 219 8.53 18.98 5.54
N ASN A 220 9.05 20.08 5.01
CA ASN A 220 8.64 20.62 3.72
C ASN A 220 8.77 19.56 2.61
N ASN A 221 7.78 19.43 1.76
CA ASN A 221 7.73 18.47 0.64
C ASN A 221 7.79 16.99 1.06
N ALA A 222 7.45 16.67 2.32
CA ALA A 222 7.47 15.30 2.78
C ALA A 222 6.27 14.48 2.26
N GLY A 223 5.18 15.15 1.89
CA GLY A 223 3.92 14.51 1.54
C GLY A 223 3.39 13.65 2.70
N LEU A 224 2.12 13.46 2.77
CA LEU A 224 1.52 12.46 3.65
C LEU A 224 0.40 11.79 2.86
N TYR A 225 0.48 10.47 2.76
CA TYR A 225 -0.53 9.70 2.07
C TYR A 225 -1.47 9.03 3.07
N ARG A 226 -1.92 7.82 2.80
CA ARG A 226 -2.85 7.12 3.66
C ARG A 226 -2.26 6.82 5.02
N ILE A 227 -3.03 7.10 6.07
CA ILE A 227 -2.69 6.78 7.44
C ILE A 227 -3.10 5.32 7.73
N ALA A 228 -2.19 4.58 8.33
CA ALA A 228 -2.46 3.28 8.92
C ALA A 228 -2.44 3.40 10.45
N PHE A 229 -3.36 2.71 11.09
CA PHE A 229 -3.55 2.73 12.54
C PHE A 229 -3.03 1.44 13.15
N HIS A 230 -2.40 1.56 14.31
CA HIS A 230 -1.98 0.41 15.08
C HIS A 230 -3.21 -0.41 15.52
N PRO A 231 -3.20 -1.75 15.39
CA PRO A 231 -4.41 -2.55 15.58
C PRO A 231 -4.96 -2.57 17.03
N THR A 232 -4.14 -2.24 18.03
CA THR A 232 -4.53 -2.29 19.44
C THR A 232 -4.23 -1.03 20.23
N ASP A 233 -3.50 -0.07 19.70
CA ASP A 233 -3.16 1.20 20.35
C ASP A 233 -3.70 2.39 19.53
N PRO A 234 -4.80 3.03 19.93
CA PRO A 234 -5.41 4.10 19.18
C PRO A 234 -4.52 5.34 19.02
N ASN A 235 -3.48 5.47 19.85
CA ASN A 235 -2.61 6.64 19.79
C ASN A 235 -1.50 6.51 18.74
N LYS A 236 -1.24 5.29 18.23
CA LYS A 236 -0.15 5.03 17.29
C LYS A 236 -0.65 4.93 15.87
N TRP A 237 -0.16 5.83 15.04
CA TRP A 237 -0.45 5.83 13.61
C TRP A 237 0.84 5.93 12.81
N ILE A 238 0.81 5.47 11.58
CA ILE A 238 1.91 5.58 10.63
C ILE A 238 1.38 5.97 9.26
N ALA A 239 2.15 6.77 8.54
CA ALA A 239 1.86 7.12 7.16
C ALA A 239 3.14 7.16 6.34
N GLY A 240 3.02 6.79 5.08
CA GLY A 240 4.07 7.03 4.12
C GLY A 240 4.00 8.43 3.53
N GLY A 241 5.12 8.89 3.01
CA GLY A 241 5.26 10.17 2.36
C GLY A 241 6.26 10.13 1.20
N ASN A 242 6.55 11.30 0.64
CA ASN A 242 7.58 11.43 -0.37
C ASN A 242 8.97 11.31 0.28
N LYS A 243 9.59 10.13 0.17
CA LYS A 243 10.87 9.75 0.82
C LYS A 243 10.84 9.69 2.35
N TYR A 244 9.68 9.83 2.96
CA TYR A 244 9.53 9.83 4.40
C TYR A 244 8.57 8.76 4.89
N VAL A 245 8.76 8.37 6.13
CA VAL A 245 7.74 7.76 6.97
C VAL A 245 7.43 8.70 8.11
N HIS A 246 6.17 8.85 8.42
CA HIS A 246 5.66 9.69 9.49
C HIS A 246 4.98 8.83 10.54
N THR A 247 5.28 9.06 11.81
CA THR A 247 4.68 8.34 12.92
C THR A 247 4.15 9.29 13.98
N THR A 248 3.09 8.90 14.64
CA THR A 248 2.56 9.56 15.84
C THR A 248 2.33 8.54 16.93
N ASN A 249 2.49 8.94 18.20
CA ASN A 249 2.21 8.13 19.38
C ASN A 249 1.24 8.84 20.34
N ASP A 250 0.62 9.92 19.89
CA ASP A 250 -0.26 10.78 20.66
C ASP A 250 -1.55 11.13 19.91
N ASN A 251 -2.06 10.16 19.15
CA ASN A 251 -3.34 10.29 18.44
C ASN A 251 -3.33 11.43 17.40
N GLY A 252 -2.20 11.62 16.71
CA GLY A 252 -2.05 12.60 15.66
C GLY A 252 -1.81 14.04 16.13
N LEU A 253 -1.60 14.26 17.44
CA LEU A 253 -1.32 15.60 17.98
C LEU A 253 0.07 16.09 17.57
N SER A 254 1.06 15.21 17.57
CA SER A 254 2.40 15.48 17.06
C SER A 254 2.89 14.34 16.17
N TRP A 255 3.85 14.63 15.29
CA TRP A 255 4.37 13.68 14.32
C TRP A 255 5.89 13.71 14.27
N ASP A 256 6.49 12.52 14.26
CA ASP A 256 7.90 12.31 13.94
C ASP A 256 8.03 11.93 12.47
N SER A 257 9.07 12.45 11.81
CA SER A 257 9.32 12.21 10.39
C SER A 257 10.71 11.66 10.18
N GLN A 258 10.79 10.44 9.68
CA GLN A 258 12.05 9.80 9.34
C GLN A 258 12.24 9.78 7.82
N ARG A 259 13.39 10.26 7.37
CA ARG A 259 13.75 10.21 5.95
C ARG A 259 14.32 8.85 5.57
N LEU A 260 13.83 8.30 4.45
CA LEU A 260 14.14 6.93 4.00
C LEU A 260 15.06 6.87 2.76
N ASP A 261 15.75 7.96 2.43
CA ASP A 261 16.62 8.02 1.24
C ASP A 261 18.09 7.61 1.47
N ASN A 262 18.45 7.18 2.68
CA ASN A 262 19.79 6.66 3.00
C ASN A 262 20.11 5.30 2.36
N PHE A 263 19.20 4.75 1.59
CA PHE A 263 19.47 3.59 0.75
C PHE A 263 20.20 4.06 -0.49
N GLU A 264 21.38 3.48 -0.79
CA GLU A 264 22.11 3.76 -2.03
C GLU A 264 21.17 3.50 -3.22
N ILE A 265 20.66 4.58 -3.78
CA ILE A 265 19.72 4.59 -4.87
C ILE A 265 20.54 4.74 -6.14
N ASP A 266 20.43 3.81 -7.08
CA ASP A 266 21.04 4.00 -8.40
C ASP A 266 20.26 5.09 -9.14
N TRP A 267 20.79 6.32 -9.13
CA TRP A 267 20.20 7.51 -9.73
C TRP A 267 19.80 7.34 -11.20
N ARG A 268 20.37 6.36 -11.89
CA ARG A 268 20.03 6.04 -13.29
C ARG A 268 18.62 5.49 -13.45
N TYR A 269 18.04 4.93 -12.38
CA TYR A 269 16.71 4.32 -12.37
C TYR A 269 15.71 5.04 -11.45
N GLU A 270 16.15 6.05 -10.70
CA GLU A 270 15.37 6.69 -9.65
C GLU A 270 15.33 8.22 -9.75
N ALA A 271 15.27 8.75 -10.99
CA ALA A 271 15.23 10.18 -11.25
C ALA A 271 14.00 10.91 -10.66
N TYR A 272 13.04 10.15 -10.09
CA TYR A 272 11.79 10.68 -9.56
C TYR A 272 11.59 10.28 -8.09
N ASN A 273 10.83 11.09 -7.38
CA ASN A 273 10.49 10.93 -5.98
C ASN A 273 9.86 9.55 -5.71
N ILE A 274 10.28 8.91 -4.62
CA ILE A 274 9.65 7.67 -4.15
C ILE A 274 8.48 8.09 -3.27
N ASP A 275 7.29 7.77 -3.73
CA ASP A 275 6.07 7.97 -2.97
C ASP A 275 5.73 6.68 -2.22
N TRP A 276 5.87 6.70 -0.89
CA TRP A 276 5.40 5.64 -0.03
C TRP A 276 3.92 5.86 0.24
N ARG A 277 3.06 5.23 -0.55
CA ARG A 277 1.62 5.53 -0.54
C ARG A 277 0.82 4.71 0.45
N TYR A 278 1.31 3.54 0.79
CA TYR A 278 0.61 2.59 1.65
C TYR A 278 1.51 2.14 2.76
N ALA A 279 0.98 2.21 3.98
CA ALA A 279 1.56 1.63 5.17
C ALA A 279 0.55 0.68 5.82
N ALA A 280 1.01 -0.31 6.55
CA ALA A 280 0.16 -1.18 7.35
C ALA A 280 0.97 -1.75 8.53
N TYR A 281 0.41 -1.67 9.73
CA TYR A 281 0.86 -2.50 10.83
C TYR A 281 0.39 -3.94 10.61
N ASP A 282 1.20 -4.91 10.98
CA ASP A 282 0.75 -6.30 11.03
C ASP A 282 -0.36 -6.45 12.09
N ASN A 283 -1.46 -7.12 11.72
CA ASN A 283 -2.59 -7.28 12.62
C ASN A 283 -2.31 -8.23 13.80
N GLU A 284 -1.35 -9.16 13.63
CA GLU A 284 -1.00 -10.17 14.63
C GLU A 284 0.21 -9.75 15.47
N ASP A 285 1.20 -9.12 14.84
CA ASP A 285 2.43 -8.63 15.46
C ASP A 285 2.74 -7.20 14.99
N PRO A 286 2.21 -6.17 15.67
CA PRO A 286 2.34 -4.78 15.23
C PRO A 286 3.76 -4.20 15.27
N ASP A 287 4.74 -4.92 15.82
CA ASP A 287 6.15 -4.56 15.64
C ASP A 287 6.59 -4.75 14.18
N ASN A 288 5.87 -5.58 13.42
CA ASN A 288 6.04 -5.67 11.97
C ASN A 288 5.18 -4.62 11.27
N VAL A 289 5.82 -3.82 10.43
CA VAL A 289 5.17 -2.77 9.64
C VAL A 289 5.62 -2.88 8.20
N TYR A 290 4.69 -2.75 7.30
CA TYR A 290 4.91 -2.85 5.85
C TYR A 290 4.62 -1.54 5.17
N MET A 291 5.43 -1.18 4.18
CA MET A 291 5.18 -0.03 3.31
C MET A 291 5.33 -0.42 1.85
N ALA A 292 4.38 -0.02 1.04
CA ALA A 292 4.42 -0.19 -0.40
C ALA A 292 4.29 1.16 -1.10
N GLY A 293 4.96 1.29 -2.24
CA GLY A 293 4.92 2.52 -3.02
C GLY A 293 5.68 2.39 -4.34
N GLY A 294 5.84 3.52 -4.99
CA GLY A 294 6.56 3.66 -6.25
C GLY A 294 6.24 5.01 -6.85
N SER A 295 6.99 5.44 -7.84
CA SER A 295 6.69 6.67 -8.60
C SER A 295 6.20 6.33 -10.01
N ARG A 296 5.57 7.29 -10.69
CA ARG A 296 5.18 7.13 -12.10
C ARG A 296 6.38 6.68 -12.94
N GLY A 297 6.25 5.55 -13.61
CA GLY A 297 7.30 4.97 -14.44
C GLY A 297 8.43 4.28 -13.67
N ALA A 298 8.33 4.15 -12.36
CA ALA A 298 9.26 3.39 -11.52
C ALA A 298 8.66 2.06 -11.09
N TYR A 299 9.53 1.21 -10.57
CA TYR A 299 9.15 -0.10 -10.08
C TYR A 299 8.46 -0.01 -8.71
N MET A 300 7.55 -0.94 -8.44
CA MET A 300 6.99 -1.15 -7.12
C MET A 300 8.12 -1.34 -6.10
N LYS A 301 7.97 -0.72 -4.95
CA LYS A 301 8.89 -0.81 -3.82
C LYS A 301 8.15 -1.30 -2.60
N LEU A 302 8.81 -2.15 -1.84
CA LEU A 302 8.31 -2.69 -0.60
C LEU A 302 9.39 -2.52 0.47
N MET A 303 8.98 -2.06 1.64
CA MET A 303 9.83 -1.99 2.84
C MET A 303 9.13 -2.68 4.00
N CYS A 304 9.93 -3.19 4.92
CA CYS A 304 9.46 -3.81 6.14
C CYS A 304 10.26 -3.29 7.34
N SER A 305 9.58 -3.04 8.42
CA SER A 305 10.13 -2.82 9.76
C SER A 305 9.75 -4.00 10.64
N THR A 306 10.60 -4.36 11.60
CA THR A 306 10.35 -5.37 12.62
C THR A 306 10.51 -4.82 14.04
N ASP A 307 10.41 -3.51 14.18
CA ASP A 307 10.59 -2.79 15.45
C ASP A 307 9.59 -1.62 15.60
N GLY A 308 8.41 -1.78 15.03
CA GLY A 308 7.32 -0.81 15.11
C GLY A 308 7.54 0.45 14.28
N GLY A 309 8.29 0.35 13.17
CA GLY A 309 8.55 1.48 12.28
C GLY A 309 9.77 2.33 12.64
N LYS A 310 10.59 1.93 13.62
CA LYS A 310 11.79 2.68 14.03
C LYS A 310 12.93 2.51 13.05
N THR A 311 13.13 1.28 12.55
CA THR A 311 14.11 1.01 11.49
C THR A 311 13.46 0.31 10.32
N TRP A 312 13.96 0.57 9.13
CA TRP A 312 13.38 0.09 7.89
C TRP A 312 14.38 -0.65 7.04
N ASN A 313 13.97 -1.75 6.47
CA ASN A 313 14.77 -2.58 5.61
C ASN A 313 14.05 -2.86 4.29
N ARG A 314 14.83 -2.90 3.21
CA ARG A 314 14.34 -3.41 1.93
C ARG A 314 14.58 -4.92 1.91
N PRO A 315 13.54 -5.75 1.88
CA PRO A 315 13.71 -7.20 1.75
C PRO A 315 14.33 -7.59 0.41
N PHE A 316 14.32 -6.66 -0.57
CA PHE A 316 14.89 -6.87 -1.89
C PHE A 316 15.95 -5.81 -2.20
N GLN A 317 17.13 -6.23 -2.66
CA GLN A 317 18.22 -5.32 -3.05
C GLN A 317 17.94 -4.59 -4.38
N GLU A 318 17.07 -5.16 -5.20
CA GLU A 318 16.71 -4.64 -6.52
C GLU A 318 15.23 -4.27 -6.54
N PRO A 319 14.82 -3.25 -7.31
CA PRO A 319 13.42 -2.97 -7.50
C PRO A 319 12.70 -4.19 -8.07
N ILE A 320 11.49 -4.42 -7.60
CA ILE A 320 10.67 -5.54 -8.05
C ILE A 320 10.18 -5.18 -9.46
N LYS A 321 10.74 -5.88 -10.43
CA LYS A 321 10.31 -5.75 -11.83
C LYS A 321 9.17 -6.73 -12.07
N ILE A 322 7.95 -6.31 -11.82
CA ILE A 322 6.79 -7.09 -12.22
C ILE A 322 6.46 -6.73 -13.67
N THR A 323 6.35 -5.45 -13.99
CA THR A 323 6.32 -4.90 -15.36
C THR A 323 7.06 -3.55 -15.41
N PRO A 324 7.31 -2.98 -16.62
CA PRO A 324 8.11 -1.75 -16.76
C PRO A 324 7.47 -0.47 -16.20
N ARG A 325 6.20 -0.46 -15.73
CA ARG A 325 5.49 0.76 -15.33
C ARG A 325 4.43 0.52 -14.25
N GLU A 326 4.74 -0.28 -13.22
CA GLU A 326 3.72 -0.63 -12.23
C GLU A 326 3.61 0.38 -11.10
N PHE A 327 2.38 0.79 -10.91
CA PHE A 327 1.94 1.68 -9.85
C PHE A 327 1.13 0.86 -8.83
N VAL A 328 1.37 1.06 -7.54
CA VAL A 328 0.59 0.43 -6.49
C VAL A 328 -0.69 1.23 -6.27
N PHE A 329 -1.83 0.59 -6.42
CA PHE A 329 -3.14 1.19 -6.23
C PHE A 329 -3.67 1.01 -4.81
N ASP A 330 -3.38 -0.15 -4.19
CA ASP A 330 -3.82 -0.44 -2.83
C ASP A 330 -2.99 -1.57 -2.21
N MET A 331 -3.01 -1.65 -0.88
CA MET A 331 -2.38 -2.71 -0.09
C MET A 331 -3.32 -3.12 1.05
N LYS A 332 -3.56 -4.42 1.18
CA LYS A 332 -4.35 -5.02 2.25
C LYS A 332 -3.63 -6.21 2.88
N GLN A 333 -4.11 -6.65 4.01
CA GLN A 333 -3.64 -7.86 4.68
C GLN A 333 -4.73 -8.92 4.67
N TYR A 334 -4.31 -10.15 4.50
CA TYR A 334 -5.16 -11.32 4.65
C TYR A 334 -4.35 -12.47 5.24
N ARG A 335 -4.62 -12.83 6.51
CA ARG A 335 -3.85 -13.86 7.25
C ARG A 335 -2.33 -13.59 7.17
N ASP A 336 -1.52 -14.57 6.81
CA ASP A 336 -0.06 -14.42 6.57
C ASP A 336 0.29 -13.79 5.21
N LYS A 337 -0.59 -13.02 4.59
CA LYS A 337 -0.34 -12.45 3.27
C LYS A 337 -0.51 -10.94 3.27
N LEU A 338 0.36 -10.26 2.51
CA LEU A 338 0.10 -8.93 1.98
C LEU A 338 -0.47 -9.10 0.57
N LEU A 339 -1.56 -8.39 0.31
CA LEU A 339 -2.15 -8.25 -1.02
C LEU A 339 -1.79 -6.87 -1.54
N ILE A 340 -1.18 -6.83 -2.72
CA ILE A 340 -0.79 -5.58 -3.37
C ILE A 340 -1.49 -5.49 -4.71
N TYR A 341 -2.37 -4.52 -4.85
CA TYR A 341 -3.05 -4.23 -6.10
C TYR A 341 -2.21 -3.26 -6.92
N SER A 342 -1.86 -3.66 -8.12
CA SER A 342 -1.09 -2.87 -9.06
C SER A 342 -1.78 -2.77 -10.42
N GLN A 343 -1.12 -2.15 -11.38
CA GLN A 343 -1.67 -2.00 -12.75
C GLN A 343 -1.93 -3.31 -13.47
N SER A 344 -1.13 -4.34 -13.22
CA SER A 344 -1.21 -5.59 -13.99
C SER A 344 -2.01 -6.67 -13.26
N ASP A 345 -1.99 -6.68 -11.93
CA ASP A 345 -2.63 -7.75 -11.15
C ASP A 345 -2.77 -7.35 -9.67
N VAL A 346 -3.42 -8.21 -8.90
CA VAL A 346 -3.26 -8.28 -7.46
C VAL A 346 -2.22 -9.36 -7.15
N TYR A 347 -1.21 -9.00 -6.38
CA TYR A 347 -0.15 -9.92 -5.97
C TYR A 347 -0.29 -10.28 -4.51
N GLU A 348 -0.11 -11.56 -4.18
CA GLU A 348 0.06 -12.02 -2.80
C GLU A 348 1.54 -12.22 -2.47
N ILE A 349 1.91 -11.86 -1.24
CA ILE A 349 3.26 -12.02 -0.68
C ILE A 349 3.11 -12.57 0.73
N SER A 350 3.86 -13.62 1.08
CA SER A 350 3.91 -14.11 2.46
C SER A 350 4.60 -13.09 3.37
N LYS A 351 3.94 -12.71 4.46
CA LYS A 351 4.49 -11.83 5.50
C LYS A 351 5.65 -12.48 6.22
N SER A 352 5.55 -13.77 6.51
CA SER A 352 6.62 -14.54 7.16
C SER A 352 7.89 -14.61 6.30
N GLU A 353 7.78 -14.87 5.00
CA GLU A 353 8.93 -14.83 4.08
C GLU A 353 9.55 -13.43 4.00
N LEU A 354 8.74 -12.39 4.00
CA LEU A 354 9.18 -11.00 3.96
C LEU A 354 10.00 -10.64 5.21
N ILE A 355 9.50 -11.02 6.39
CA ILE A 355 10.17 -10.82 7.68
C ILE A 355 11.48 -11.62 7.74
N GLU A 356 11.47 -12.88 7.32
CA GLU A 356 12.67 -13.71 7.30
C GLU A 356 13.77 -13.10 6.43
N GLN A 357 13.44 -12.59 5.26
CA GLN A 357 14.40 -11.92 4.40
C GLN A 357 14.94 -10.64 5.03
N THR A 358 14.08 -9.85 5.67
CA THR A 358 14.46 -8.62 6.37
C THR A 358 15.42 -8.90 7.51
N THR A 359 15.12 -9.87 8.37
CA THR A 359 15.96 -10.25 9.52
C THR A 359 17.26 -10.94 9.09
N SER A 360 17.25 -11.69 8.01
CA SER A 360 18.46 -12.30 7.45
C SER A 360 19.45 -11.25 6.96
N ILE A 361 18.98 -10.16 6.36
CA ILE A 361 19.81 -9.04 5.92
C ILE A 361 20.41 -8.28 7.13
N GLN A 362 19.60 -8.05 8.17
CA GLN A 362 20.08 -7.43 9.41
C GLN A 362 21.16 -8.26 10.09
N ASN A 363 20.98 -9.57 10.16
CA ASN A 363 21.98 -10.48 10.72
C ASN A 363 23.30 -10.44 9.94
N ILE A 364 23.26 -10.28 8.62
CA ILE A 364 24.47 -10.16 7.79
C ILE A 364 25.17 -8.81 8.05
N THR A 365 24.42 -7.71 8.19
CA THR A 365 24.99 -6.39 8.47
C THR A 365 25.56 -6.30 9.89
N ASN A 366 24.86 -6.82 10.90
CA ASN A 366 25.32 -6.84 12.28
C ASN A 366 26.53 -7.78 12.49
N THR A 367 26.63 -8.85 11.72
CA THR A 367 27.82 -9.73 11.75
C THR A 367 29.03 -9.14 11.03
N LYS A 368 28.85 -8.17 10.11
CA LYS A 368 29.98 -7.47 9.47
C LYS A 368 30.82 -6.65 10.44
N GLU A 369 30.25 -6.10 11.50
CA GLU A 369 31.01 -5.30 12.47
C GLU A 369 31.92 -6.13 13.38
N ASN A 370 31.62 -7.43 13.62
CA ASN A 370 32.36 -8.30 14.52
C ASN A 370 32.80 -9.64 13.91
N ALA A 371 32.53 -9.90 12.65
CA ALA A 371 32.83 -11.18 12.04
C ALA A 371 34.29 -11.26 11.56
N THR A 372 34.97 -12.35 11.89
CA THR A 372 36.23 -12.69 11.25
C THR A 372 35.93 -13.21 9.84
N ILE A 373 36.38 -12.47 8.84
CA ILE A 373 36.19 -12.78 7.43
C ILE A 373 37.45 -13.44 6.86
N TYR A 374 37.27 -14.51 6.12
CA TYR A 374 38.36 -15.21 5.43
C TYR A 374 38.08 -15.26 3.92
N ASP A 375 39.12 -15.21 3.10
CA ASP A 375 39.01 -15.57 1.70
C ASP A 375 38.80 -17.10 1.54
N LEU A 376 38.52 -17.56 0.33
CA LEU A 376 38.35 -18.99 0.07
C LEU A 376 39.64 -19.81 0.29
N GLY A 377 40.80 -19.16 0.38
CA GLY A 377 42.10 -19.75 0.72
C GLY A 377 42.37 -19.80 2.22
N GLY A 378 41.41 -19.37 3.07
CA GLY A 378 41.51 -19.37 4.52
C GLY A 378 42.33 -18.22 5.11
N ARG A 379 42.68 -17.18 4.33
CA ARG A 379 43.38 -15.99 4.84
C ARG A 379 42.37 -15.03 5.48
N LYS A 380 42.68 -14.59 6.69
CA LYS A 380 41.88 -13.60 7.41
C LYS A 380 41.94 -12.26 6.69
N MET A 381 40.77 -11.70 6.38
CA MET A 381 40.63 -10.39 5.76
C MET A 381 40.57 -9.31 6.85
N VAL A 382 41.29 -8.21 6.63
CA VAL A 382 41.26 -7.07 7.57
C VAL A 382 40.05 -6.17 7.26
N ASN A 383 39.40 -5.66 8.29
CA ASN A 383 38.26 -4.77 8.16
C ASN A 383 38.54 -3.60 7.20
N GLY A 384 37.86 -3.58 6.06
CA GLY A 384 37.90 -2.60 5.00
C GLY A 384 36.86 -2.92 3.93
N LYS A 385 36.73 -2.08 2.89
CA LYS A 385 35.90 -2.42 1.72
C LYS A 385 36.41 -3.72 1.10
N LEU A 386 35.66 -4.80 1.27
CA LEU A 386 35.98 -6.07 0.65
C LEU A 386 35.68 -6.02 -0.85
N PRO A 387 36.60 -6.46 -1.72
CA PRO A 387 36.30 -6.59 -3.14
C PRO A 387 35.14 -7.54 -3.40
N ASN A 388 34.47 -7.38 -4.54
CA ASN A 388 33.43 -8.32 -4.96
C ASN A 388 34.03 -9.74 -5.03
N GLY A 389 33.40 -10.70 -4.37
CA GLY A 389 33.90 -12.05 -4.31
C GLY A 389 33.18 -12.95 -3.31
N LEU A 390 33.67 -14.21 -3.22
CA LEU A 390 33.19 -15.18 -2.26
C LEU A 390 34.12 -15.21 -1.04
N TYR A 391 33.53 -15.14 0.15
CA TYR A 391 34.24 -15.13 1.43
C TYR A 391 33.65 -16.17 2.39
N ILE A 392 34.38 -16.51 3.42
CA ILE A 392 33.90 -17.31 4.56
C ILE A 392 33.74 -16.38 5.75
N MET A 393 32.53 -16.27 6.23
CA MET A 393 32.16 -15.44 7.39
C MET A 393 31.36 -16.32 8.36
N ASN A 394 31.80 -16.43 9.60
CA ASN A 394 31.19 -17.31 10.61
C ASN A 394 30.88 -18.71 10.10
N SER A 395 31.88 -19.33 9.43
CA SER A 395 31.83 -20.68 8.84
C SER A 395 30.84 -20.84 7.68
N LYS A 396 30.22 -19.75 7.18
CA LYS A 396 29.34 -19.76 6.00
C LYS A 396 30.00 -19.06 4.82
N LYS A 397 29.75 -19.54 3.60
CA LYS A 397 30.16 -18.85 2.36
C LYS A 397 29.23 -17.68 2.11
N VAL A 398 29.79 -16.49 1.92
CA VAL A 398 29.08 -15.25 1.64
C VAL A 398 29.62 -14.63 0.36
N ALA A 399 28.74 -14.24 -0.55
CA ALA A 399 29.10 -13.47 -1.74
C ALA A 399 29.01 -11.97 -1.42
N ILE A 400 30.10 -11.24 -1.65
CA ILE A 400 30.12 -9.77 -1.61
C ILE A 400 30.16 -9.29 -3.05
N LYS A 401 29.21 -8.48 -3.42
CA LYS A 401 29.07 -7.84 -4.74
C LYS A 401 29.40 -6.36 -4.67
#